data_04406f33298207687600eb8b2a838565
#
_entry.id   04406f33298207687600eb8b2a838565
#
_cell.length_a   1.000
_cell.length_b   1.000
_cell.length_c   1.000
_cell.angle_alpha   90.00
_cell.angle_beta   90.00
_cell.angle_gamma   90.00
#
_symmetry.space_group_name_H-M   'P 1'
#
loop_
_entity.id
_entity.type
_entity.pdbx_description
1 polymer ?
#
loop_
_entity_poly.entity_id
_entity_poly.type
_entity_poly.pdbx_seq_one_letter_code
_entity_poly.pdbx_strand_id
1 'polypeptide(L)'
;SEAEWEYVARAGTTTPFHTGEQISTSQANFDGNYTYNGSSKGEFRDRTVPVGSFGANQFGLHDVHGNVVEWVQDCWNGNYKGAPSDGSAWTTGDCEDRVLRGGSWFNDPWIVRSAIRDGYRIDIRINLFGFRVARTLPR
;
A
#
# COMPACT_ATOMS: atom_id res chain seq x y z
N SER A 1 -10.52 1.14 -6.35
CA SER A 1 -10.95 0.33 -5.19
C SER A 1 -9.77 -0.28 -4.47
N GLU A 2 -10.02 -0.75 -3.24
CA GLU A 2 -9.03 -1.51 -2.45
C GLU A 2 -8.61 -2.80 -3.16
N ALA A 3 -9.57 -3.51 -3.74
CA ALA A 3 -9.30 -4.75 -4.47
C ALA A 3 -8.41 -4.53 -5.70
N GLU A 4 -8.66 -3.48 -6.46
CA GLU A 4 -7.79 -3.08 -7.59
C GLU A 4 -6.39 -2.70 -7.10
N TRP A 5 -6.30 -1.95 -5.99
CA TRP A 5 -5.01 -1.57 -5.41
C TRP A 5 -4.17 -2.81 -5.05
N GLU A 6 -4.75 -3.77 -4.31
CA GLU A 6 -4.02 -4.99 -3.92
C GLU A 6 -3.65 -5.86 -5.11
N TYR A 7 -4.55 -5.98 -6.09
CA TYR A 7 -4.28 -6.71 -7.33
C TYR A 7 -3.05 -6.16 -8.07
N VAL A 8 -2.99 -4.83 -8.26
CA VAL A 8 -1.85 -4.22 -8.97
C VAL A 8 -0.58 -4.16 -8.11
N ALA A 9 -0.71 -4.04 -6.78
CA ALA A 9 0.45 -4.08 -5.88
C ALA A 9 1.12 -5.46 -5.88
N ARG A 10 0.34 -6.52 -5.86
CA ARG A 10 0.85 -7.91 -5.93
C ARG A 10 1.42 -8.25 -7.30
N ALA A 11 0.89 -7.72 -8.36
CA ALA A 11 1.32 -7.99 -9.73
C ALA A 11 1.54 -9.49 -10.03
N GLY A 12 0.59 -10.33 -9.59
CA GLY A 12 0.62 -11.78 -9.77
C GLY A 12 1.31 -12.57 -8.64
N THR A 13 1.91 -11.93 -7.64
CA THR A 13 2.54 -12.63 -6.51
C THR A 13 1.53 -12.96 -5.40
N THR A 14 1.81 -13.99 -4.60
CA THR A 14 1.09 -14.35 -3.38
C THR A 14 1.90 -14.07 -2.10
N THR A 15 3.15 -13.66 -2.25
CA THR A 15 4.08 -13.32 -1.18
C THR A 15 3.70 -12.02 -0.46
N PRO A 16 4.25 -11.73 0.72
CA PRO A 16 3.98 -10.48 1.45
C PRO A 16 4.26 -9.21 0.63
N PHE A 17 5.27 -9.25 -0.23
CA PHE A 17 5.68 -8.15 -1.10
C PHE A 17 5.76 -8.64 -2.55
N HIS A 18 5.64 -7.73 -3.52
CA HIS A 18 5.88 -8.10 -4.93
C HIS A 18 7.33 -8.55 -5.19
N THR A 19 8.25 -8.19 -4.29
CA THR A 19 9.66 -8.60 -4.31
C THR A 19 9.91 -9.98 -3.71
N GLY A 20 8.90 -10.59 -3.08
CA GLY A 20 9.00 -11.92 -2.46
C GLY A 20 8.66 -11.95 -0.97
N GLU A 21 9.30 -12.87 -0.24
CA GLU A 21 9.06 -13.11 1.20
C GLU A 21 9.69 -12.04 2.10
N GLN A 22 10.63 -11.26 1.59
CA GLN A 22 11.35 -10.21 2.28
C GLN A 22 11.35 -8.94 1.45
N ILE A 23 11.64 -7.81 2.10
CA ILE A 23 11.84 -6.52 1.46
C ILE A 23 13.05 -5.82 2.07
N SER A 24 13.76 -5.04 1.28
CA SER A 24 14.90 -4.23 1.70
C SER A 24 14.69 -2.75 1.38
N THR A 25 15.44 -1.89 2.06
CA THR A 25 15.38 -0.44 1.81
C THR A 25 16.03 -0.01 0.49
N SER A 26 16.65 -0.94 -0.24
CA SER A 26 17.04 -0.74 -1.65
C SER A 26 15.90 -1.02 -2.65
N GLN A 27 14.79 -1.58 -2.18
CA GLN A 27 13.63 -1.93 -3.00
C GLN A 27 12.41 -1.05 -2.71
N ALA A 28 12.36 -0.42 -1.51
CA ALA A 28 11.24 0.42 -1.09
C ALA A 28 11.68 1.41 -0.01
N ASN A 29 10.86 2.44 0.24
CA ASN A 29 11.09 3.44 1.26
C ASN A 29 10.21 3.17 2.50
N PHE A 30 10.80 2.59 3.52
CA PHE A 30 10.18 2.29 4.81
C PHE A 30 11.21 2.45 5.93
N ASP A 31 10.83 2.27 7.21
CA ASP A 31 11.76 2.33 8.33
C ASP A 31 12.68 1.10 8.35
N GLY A 32 13.89 1.28 7.84
CA GLY A 32 14.92 0.25 7.75
C GLY A 32 15.56 -0.15 9.10
N ASN A 33 15.19 0.48 10.21
CA ASN A 33 15.62 0.04 11.54
C ASN A 33 14.95 -1.29 11.95
N TYR A 34 13.85 -1.68 11.28
CA TYR A 34 13.12 -2.92 11.53
C TYR A 34 13.32 -3.92 10.40
N THR A 35 13.07 -5.19 10.71
CA THR A 35 13.25 -6.31 9.78
C THR A 35 11.97 -7.13 9.66
N TYR A 36 11.83 -7.86 8.55
CA TYR A 36 10.73 -8.79 8.31
C TYR A 36 11.27 -10.12 7.81
N ASN A 37 10.82 -11.23 8.41
CA ASN A 37 11.15 -12.59 8.00
C ASN A 37 12.65 -12.83 7.77
N GLY A 38 13.50 -12.33 8.70
CA GLY A 38 14.95 -12.49 8.64
C GLY A 38 15.67 -11.58 7.63
N SER A 39 14.99 -10.56 7.08
CA SER A 39 15.66 -9.54 6.27
C SER A 39 16.70 -8.75 7.08
N SER A 40 17.63 -8.12 6.41
CA SER A 40 18.62 -7.24 7.05
C SER A 40 18.03 -5.85 7.33
N LYS A 41 18.52 -5.19 8.37
CA LYS A 41 18.30 -3.76 8.57
C LYS A 41 18.89 -2.95 7.42
N GLY A 42 18.32 -1.77 7.19
CA GLY A 42 18.75 -0.86 6.14
C GLY A 42 18.61 0.60 6.53
N GLU A 43 18.56 1.47 5.55
CA GLU A 43 18.46 2.91 5.74
C GLU A 43 17.05 3.31 6.21
N PHE A 44 16.96 4.16 7.24
CA PHE A 44 15.76 4.93 7.56
C PHE A 44 15.94 6.36 7.01
N ARG A 45 15.23 6.70 5.94
CA ARG A 45 15.39 7.99 5.25
C ARG A 45 14.67 9.15 5.93
N ASP A 46 13.72 8.85 6.83
CA ASP A 46 12.93 9.83 7.61
C ASP A 46 12.21 10.87 6.74
N ARG A 47 11.88 10.50 5.50
CA ARG A 47 11.18 11.35 4.53
C ARG A 47 10.71 10.55 3.32
N THR A 48 9.81 11.17 2.53
CA THR A 48 9.49 10.66 1.18
C THR A 48 10.68 10.78 0.24
N VAL A 49 10.70 9.95 -0.78
CA VAL A 49 11.61 10.04 -1.92
C VAL A 49 10.81 10.32 -3.21
N PRO A 50 11.46 10.82 -4.28
CA PRO A 50 10.80 10.99 -5.56
C PRO A 50 10.16 9.67 -6.03
N VAL A 51 8.97 9.75 -6.61
CA VAL A 51 8.28 8.59 -7.17
C VAL A 51 9.15 7.92 -8.24
N GLY A 52 9.11 6.58 -8.27
CA GLY A 52 9.93 5.81 -9.21
C GLY A 52 11.40 5.67 -8.80
N SER A 53 11.77 6.03 -7.58
CA SER A 53 13.16 5.84 -7.07
C SER A 53 13.56 4.37 -6.98
N PHE A 54 12.62 3.44 -6.94
CA PHE A 54 12.84 2.00 -6.85
C PHE A 54 12.28 1.28 -8.08
N GLY A 55 12.69 0.01 -8.25
CA GLY A 55 12.22 -0.83 -9.36
C GLY A 55 10.70 -0.99 -9.36
N ALA A 56 10.11 -1.01 -10.55
CA ALA A 56 8.69 -1.29 -10.73
C ALA A 56 8.39 -2.78 -10.47
N ASN A 57 7.14 -3.09 -10.07
CA ASN A 57 6.66 -4.45 -10.04
C ASN A 57 6.39 -4.99 -11.48
N GLN A 58 5.93 -6.25 -11.59
CA GLN A 58 5.70 -6.90 -12.89
C GLN A 58 4.62 -6.22 -13.75
N PHE A 59 3.76 -5.39 -13.14
CA PHE A 59 2.77 -4.60 -13.88
C PHE A 59 3.24 -3.17 -14.18
N GLY A 60 4.50 -2.85 -13.91
CA GLY A 60 5.10 -1.55 -14.19
C GLY A 60 4.78 -0.47 -13.15
N LEU A 61 4.25 -0.84 -11.96
CA LEU A 61 3.95 0.12 -10.91
C LEU A 61 5.12 0.25 -9.93
N HIS A 62 5.44 1.50 -9.60
CA HIS A 62 6.44 1.86 -8.60
C HIS A 62 5.80 2.15 -7.24
N ASP A 63 6.60 2.04 -6.19
CA ASP A 63 6.30 2.53 -4.82
C ASP A 63 4.99 1.99 -4.22
N VAL A 64 4.63 0.74 -4.52
CA VAL A 64 3.45 0.07 -3.95
C VAL A 64 3.69 -0.42 -2.51
N HIS A 65 4.93 -0.38 -2.04
CA HIS A 65 5.33 -0.67 -0.67
C HIS A 65 6.07 0.53 -0.10
N GLY A 66 5.51 1.18 0.92
CA GLY A 66 6.14 2.32 1.58
C GLY A 66 6.01 3.64 0.80
N ASN A 67 6.89 4.55 1.07
CA ASN A 67 6.93 5.95 0.65
C ASN A 67 5.76 6.76 1.21
N VAL A 68 4.54 6.62 0.70
CA VAL A 68 3.32 7.19 1.28
C VAL A 68 2.20 6.15 1.34
N VAL A 69 1.39 6.21 2.39
CA VAL A 69 0.17 5.41 2.47
C VAL A 69 -0.84 5.97 1.47
N GLU A 70 -1.51 5.12 0.73
CA GLU A 70 -2.37 5.53 -0.37
C GLU A 70 -3.85 5.37 -0.05
N TRP A 71 -4.60 6.47 -0.20
CA TRP A 71 -6.05 6.47 -0.14
C TRP A 71 -6.65 5.62 -1.26
N VAL A 72 -7.64 4.81 -0.90
CA VAL A 72 -8.53 4.17 -1.89
C VAL A 72 -9.98 4.63 -1.67
N GLN A 73 -10.86 4.28 -2.60
CA GLN A 73 -12.24 4.75 -2.60
C GLN A 73 -13.11 4.08 -1.53
N ASP A 74 -12.68 2.94 -1.02
CA ASP A 74 -13.47 2.07 -0.14
C ASP A 74 -13.67 2.70 1.24
N CYS A 75 -14.90 2.58 1.77
CA CYS A 75 -15.20 2.88 3.16
C CYS A 75 -14.53 1.85 4.08
N TRP A 76 -14.17 2.25 5.28
CA TRP A 76 -13.58 1.31 6.23
C TRP A 76 -14.61 0.26 6.68
N ASN A 77 -14.18 -0.98 6.62
CA ASN A 77 -14.87 -2.14 7.18
C ASN A 77 -13.81 -3.02 7.86
N GLY A 78 -14.00 -3.41 9.11
CA GLY A 78 -13.00 -4.15 9.90
C GLY A 78 -12.73 -5.59 9.44
N ASN A 79 -13.50 -6.10 8.49
CA ASN A 79 -13.30 -7.42 7.85
C ASN A 79 -13.99 -7.43 6.48
N TYR A 80 -13.79 -8.49 5.70
CA TYR A 80 -14.32 -8.60 4.33
C TYR A 80 -15.71 -9.28 4.23
N LYS A 81 -16.43 -9.48 5.36
CA LYS A 81 -17.77 -10.06 5.30
C LYS A 81 -18.74 -9.10 4.62
N GLY A 82 -19.24 -9.49 3.46
CA GLY A 82 -20.13 -8.66 2.64
C GLY A 82 -19.41 -7.72 1.67
N ALA A 83 -18.09 -7.85 1.52
CA ALA A 83 -17.35 -7.11 0.51
C ALA A 83 -17.84 -7.42 -0.92
N PRO A 84 -17.80 -6.44 -1.85
CA PRO A 84 -18.06 -6.71 -3.26
C PRO A 84 -17.14 -7.79 -3.81
N SER A 85 -17.70 -8.73 -4.59
CA SER A 85 -16.93 -9.85 -5.18
C SER A 85 -16.45 -9.57 -6.61
N ASP A 86 -16.84 -8.41 -7.15
CA ASP A 86 -16.54 -7.99 -8.54
C ASP A 86 -15.37 -7.01 -8.65
N GLY A 87 -14.71 -6.71 -7.53
CA GLY A 87 -13.60 -5.76 -7.45
C GLY A 87 -14.02 -4.29 -7.41
N SER A 88 -15.31 -3.99 -7.39
CA SER A 88 -15.79 -2.63 -7.21
C SER A 88 -15.47 -2.08 -5.82
N ALA A 89 -15.44 -0.75 -5.68
CA ALA A 89 -15.20 -0.12 -4.39
C ALA A 89 -16.34 -0.41 -3.40
N TRP A 90 -15.96 -0.75 -2.17
CA TRP A 90 -16.91 -0.97 -1.09
C TRP A 90 -17.34 0.36 -0.47
N THR A 91 -18.50 0.87 -0.94
CA THR A 91 -19.01 2.21 -0.60
C THR A 91 -20.00 2.22 0.58
N THR A 92 -20.08 1.13 1.35
CA THR A 92 -20.88 1.02 2.57
C THR A 92 -20.02 0.66 3.76
N GLY A 93 -20.49 0.92 4.98
CA GLY A 93 -19.73 0.76 6.22
C GLY A 93 -19.44 2.11 6.86
N ASP A 94 -18.32 2.24 7.56
CA ASP A 94 -17.88 3.52 8.09
C ASP A 94 -17.20 4.34 6.98
N CYS A 95 -17.98 5.26 6.39
CA CYS A 95 -17.50 6.10 5.28
C CYS A 95 -16.93 7.46 5.75
N GLU A 96 -16.92 7.76 7.04
CA GLU A 96 -16.09 8.83 7.61
C GLU A 96 -14.61 8.43 7.61
N ASP A 97 -14.37 7.12 7.67
CA ASP A 97 -13.07 6.53 7.47
C ASP A 97 -12.95 5.91 6.08
N ARG A 98 -11.78 6.03 5.47
CA ARG A 98 -11.45 5.38 4.20
C ARG A 98 -10.27 4.45 4.36
N VAL A 99 -10.25 3.43 3.52
CA VAL A 99 -9.15 2.47 3.51
C VAL A 99 -7.87 3.13 2.99
N LEU A 100 -6.78 2.82 3.65
CA LEU A 100 -5.40 3.18 3.31
C LEU A 100 -4.58 1.92 3.06
N ARG A 101 -3.68 1.97 2.07
CA ARG A 101 -2.88 0.82 1.63
C ARG A 101 -1.41 1.20 1.43
N GLY A 102 -0.53 0.22 1.49
CA GLY A 102 0.86 0.31 1.09
C GLY A 102 1.86 0.71 2.17
N GLY A 103 1.40 1.34 3.27
CA GLY A 103 2.30 1.89 4.28
C GLY A 103 3.13 3.08 3.76
N SER A 104 3.98 3.64 4.62
CA SER A 104 4.75 4.85 4.32
C SER A 104 6.23 4.68 4.67
N TRP A 105 7.02 5.73 4.40
CA TRP A 105 8.43 5.81 4.79
C TRP A 105 8.68 5.67 6.30
N PHE A 106 7.67 5.97 7.13
CA PHE A 106 7.74 5.90 8.60
C PHE A 106 7.39 4.52 9.17
N ASN A 107 6.75 3.66 8.39
CA ASN A 107 6.28 2.36 8.86
C ASN A 107 7.37 1.30 8.78
N ASP A 108 7.32 0.31 9.68
CA ASP A 108 8.12 -0.89 9.62
C ASP A 108 7.68 -1.82 8.46
N PRO A 109 8.49 -2.84 8.10
CA PRO A 109 8.17 -3.70 6.96
C PRO A 109 6.92 -4.59 7.17
N TRP A 110 6.40 -4.76 8.38
CA TRP A 110 5.14 -5.45 8.64
C TRP A 110 3.95 -4.69 8.05
N ILE A 111 4.00 -3.37 8.11
CA ILE A 111 2.91 -2.48 7.68
C ILE A 111 2.93 -2.26 6.17
N VAL A 112 4.09 -2.32 5.50
CA VAL A 112 4.16 -2.09 4.06
C VAL A 112 3.87 -3.32 3.20
N ARG A 113 3.39 -4.43 3.79
CA ARG A 113 2.97 -5.64 3.05
C ARG A 113 1.74 -5.39 2.18
N SER A 114 1.63 -6.12 1.07
CA SER A 114 0.49 -6.02 0.15
C SER A 114 -0.88 -6.21 0.83
N ALA A 115 -0.98 -7.08 1.83
CA ALA A 115 -2.24 -7.41 2.49
C ALA A 115 -2.63 -6.45 3.62
N ILE A 116 -1.73 -5.56 4.04
CA ILE A 116 -2.05 -4.64 5.15
C ILE A 116 -3.00 -3.55 4.66
N ARG A 117 -4.00 -3.33 5.48
CA ARG A 117 -5.01 -2.30 5.32
C ARG A 117 -5.16 -1.53 6.63
N ASP A 118 -5.47 -0.27 6.52
CA ASP A 118 -5.75 0.61 7.64
C ASP A 118 -6.93 1.51 7.30
N GLY A 119 -7.56 2.13 8.31
CA GLY A 119 -8.67 3.05 8.13
C GLY A 119 -8.39 4.36 8.84
N TYR A 120 -8.58 5.47 8.12
CA TYR A 120 -8.40 6.81 8.69
C TYR A 120 -9.51 7.74 8.23
N ARG A 121 -9.82 8.70 9.11
CA ARG A 121 -10.78 9.77 8.82
C ARG A 121 -10.35 10.58 7.62
N ILE A 122 -11.31 10.89 6.77
CA ILE A 122 -11.10 11.61 5.50
C ILE A 122 -10.61 13.06 5.67
N ASP A 123 -10.70 13.62 6.88
CA ASP A 123 -10.24 14.97 7.19
C ASP A 123 -8.77 15.04 7.68
N ILE A 124 -8.13 13.91 7.92
CA ILE A 124 -6.73 13.86 8.37
C ILE A 124 -5.78 14.26 7.22
N ARG A 125 -4.83 15.13 7.54
CA ARG A 125 -3.80 15.62 6.62
C ARG A 125 -2.45 15.52 7.30
N ILE A 126 -1.64 14.55 6.87
CA ILE A 126 -0.26 14.33 7.37
C ILE A 126 0.67 14.00 6.20
N ASN A 127 1.96 14.16 6.44
CA ASN A 127 3.03 13.94 5.44
C ASN A 127 3.29 12.47 5.10
N LEU A 128 2.51 11.56 5.68
CA LEU A 128 2.59 10.12 5.39
C LEU A 128 1.58 9.69 4.32
N PHE A 129 0.56 10.52 4.02
CA PHE A 129 -0.57 10.16 3.18
C PHE A 129 -0.43 10.70 1.76
N GLY A 130 -0.82 9.88 0.80
CA GLY A 130 -0.85 10.20 -0.61
C GLY A 130 -1.97 9.45 -1.33
N PHE A 131 -1.90 9.39 -2.64
CA PHE A 131 -2.83 8.64 -3.48
C PHE A 131 -2.20 8.33 -4.84
N ARG A 132 -2.78 7.36 -5.53
CA ARG A 132 -2.54 7.18 -6.96
C ARG A 132 -3.85 7.14 -7.72
N VAL A 133 -3.86 7.69 -8.93
CA VAL A 133 -5.05 7.72 -9.78
C VAL A 133 -5.10 6.47 -10.66
N ALA A 134 -6.31 5.96 -10.86
CA ALA A 134 -6.60 4.92 -11.83
C ALA A 134 -7.77 5.38 -12.72
N ARG A 135 -7.83 4.87 -13.96
CA ARG A 135 -8.96 5.09 -14.86
C ARG A 135 -9.28 3.84 -15.65
N THR A 136 -10.54 3.62 -15.95
CA THR A 136 -10.95 2.63 -16.95
C THR A 136 -10.57 3.16 -18.34
N LEU A 137 -9.87 2.35 -19.13
CA LEU A 137 -9.64 2.67 -20.53
C LEU A 137 -10.90 2.36 -21.35
N PRO A 138 -11.29 3.21 -22.30
CA PRO A 138 -12.35 2.86 -23.24
C PRO A 138 -11.95 1.60 -24.01
N ARG A 139 -12.89 0.69 -24.15
CA ARG A 139 -12.76 -0.51 -24.98
C ARG A 139 -12.86 -0.14 -26.45
#